data_2bd3f38b2d9274cf027bd7b06410f67e
#
_entry.id   2bd3f38b2d9274cf027bd7b06410f67e
#
_cell.length_a   1.000
_cell.length_b   1.000
_cell.length_c   1.000
_cell.angle_alpha   90.00
_cell.angle_beta   90.00
_cell.angle_gamma   90.00
#
_symmetry.space_group_name_H-M   'P 1'
#
loop_
_entity.id
_entity.type
_entity.pdbx_description
1 polymer ?
#
loop_
_entity_poly.entity_id
_entity_poly.type
_entity_poly.pdbx_seq_one_letter_code
_entity_poly.pdbx_strand_id
1 'polypeptide(L)'
;DFIGKSGQNSVFLRGKSGQNKVFLHGKSGQNIFNSMINRKLDNIIANHYAQQSTALLLSGARQVGKSYAIRKYGQQNYTCFVEVNFIQQPEAIQLFRNAKSVADFLLRLSTFVQQPLVKGETLIFFDEVQVCPDILTWVKFLVESGEYRYALSGSLLGLQLKDIRSIPVGYLSEVEVFPLDFEEFVRAVGVGDATIDALRNAWENHYEVDAMIHNKMLQLFDLYLIVGGMPAAVQTYLDSNDMQQVIQVQQDIIRMYRMDIAQYDVAHKLYIQNIFDLIPSELNAQNKRFILKKVDRNIKFSRSENDFVWLADAGVALPTFNVEAPCMPLLLNKQRNLFKLFQNDVGLLACQYASGIQMKILNGETDINFGAIYENLVAQELKAHGYDLYYYNSKKYGELDFLIEENGEIWAIEVKSGKSYRNHNSLSKCMFCDEFHVKRSIVLCNDNVHVEDDIMYMPIYMIMFLQRHRRMEQMIYKVDIRGL
;
A
#
# COMPACT_ATOMS: atom_id res chain seq x y z
N ASP A 1 28.96 56.56 11.60
CA ASP A 1 27.70 57.26 11.28
C ASP A 1 27.04 56.67 10.04
N PHE A 2 26.12 55.79 10.23
CA PHE A 2 24.89 55.64 9.43
C PHE A 2 24.07 54.47 10.01
N ILE A 3 23.09 54.84 10.83
CA ILE A 3 22.07 53.93 11.33
C ILE A 3 20.96 53.86 10.27
N GLY A 4 20.77 52.71 9.65
CA GLY A 4 19.64 52.42 8.75
C GLY A 4 18.50 51.74 9.53
N LYS A 5 17.40 52.45 9.73
CA LYS A 5 16.15 51.93 10.29
C LYS A 5 15.48 50.94 9.33
N SER A 6 15.28 49.70 9.75
CA SER A 6 14.38 48.75 9.08
C SER A 6 12.94 48.99 9.52
N GLY A 7 12.11 49.50 8.61
CA GLY A 7 10.68 49.66 8.84
C GLY A 7 9.92 48.31 8.66
N GLN A 8 9.26 47.87 9.70
CA GLN A 8 8.25 46.81 9.61
C GLN A 8 6.91 47.46 9.22
N ASN A 9 6.39 47.13 8.05
CA ASN A 9 5.02 47.48 7.67
C ASN A 9 4.10 46.33 8.02
N SER A 10 3.32 46.44 9.08
CA SER A 10 2.19 45.59 9.42
C SER A 10 0.91 46.20 8.85
N VAL A 11 0.21 45.46 8.04
CA VAL A 11 -1.12 45.83 7.53
C VAL A 11 -2.17 45.09 8.36
N PHE A 12 -3.04 45.87 9.02
CA PHE A 12 -4.20 45.33 9.76
C PHE A 12 -5.43 45.34 8.90
N LEU A 13 -6.06 44.19 8.71
CA LEU A 13 -7.40 44.06 8.14
C LEU A 13 -8.38 43.65 9.23
N ARG A 14 -9.43 44.43 9.43
CA ARG A 14 -10.51 44.18 10.39
C ARG A 14 -11.56 43.28 9.76
N GLY A 15 -11.69 42.05 10.21
CA GLY A 15 -12.81 41.16 9.86
C GLY A 15 -14.06 41.45 10.70
N LYS A 16 -15.23 41.21 10.18
CA LYS A 16 -16.55 41.48 10.79
C LYS A 16 -16.86 40.72 12.09
N SER A 17 -15.94 39.91 12.64
CA SER A 17 -16.17 39.09 13.85
C SER A 17 -15.23 39.40 15.02
N GLY A 18 -14.67 40.57 15.11
CA GLY A 18 -14.06 41.04 16.38
C GLY A 18 -12.83 40.32 16.90
N GLN A 19 -12.28 39.30 16.23
CA GLN A 19 -11.05 38.63 16.62
C GLN A 19 -9.86 39.05 15.73
N ASN A 20 -8.81 39.59 16.36
CA ASN A 20 -7.59 40.00 15.66
C ASN A 20 -6.74 38.76 15.32
N LYS A 21 -6.61 38.41 14.04
CA LYS A 21 -5.62 37.48 13.55
C LYS A 21 -4.37 38.26 13.11
N VAL A 22 -3.24 37.97 13.73
CA VAL A 22 -1.93 38.53 13.36
C VAL A 22 -1.32 37.61 12.28
N PHE A 23 -1.16 38.12 11.07
CA PHE A 23 -0.37 37.46 10.02
C PHE A 23 1.05 38.04 10.01
N LEU A 24 2.03 37.20 10.31
CA LEU A 24 3.45 37.57 10.13
C LEU A 24 3.84 37.33 8.68
N HIS A 25 4.09 38.39 7.92
CA HIS A 25 4.73 38.32 6.61
C HIS A 25 6.26 38.31 6.80
N GLY A 26 6.88 37.12 6.70
CA GLY A 26 8.32 36.98 6.50
C GLY A 26 8.65 37.06 5.02
N LYS A 27 9.67 37.86 4.69
CA LYS A 27 10.21 38.06 3.34
C LYS A 27 10.93 36.78 2.87
N SER A 28 10.69 36.45 1.68
CA SER A 28 11.47 35.95 0.55
C SER A 28 10.68 34.93 -0.21
N GLY A 29 10.50 35.16 -1.50
CA GLY A 29 9.65 34.36 -2.38
C GLY A 29 10.28 33.01 -2.62
N GLN A 30 9.69 32.05 -2.03
CA GLN A 30 9.39 30.72 -2.55
C GLN A 30 8.02 30.41 -2.00
N ASN A 31 7.04 30.30 -2.88
CA ASN A 31 5.77 29.66 -2.58
C ASN A 31 6.11 28.21 -2.22
N ILE A 32 6.36 27.96 -0.94
CA ILE A 32 6.26 26.62 -0.37
C ILE A 32 4.75 26.33 -0.37
N PHE A 33 4.23 25.94 -1.53
CA PHE A 33 3.08 25.07 -1.57
C PHE A 33 3.58 23.82 -0.86
N ASN A 34 3.12 23.57 0.35
CA ASN A 34 3.03 22.21 0.89
C ASN A 34 2.23 21.43 -0.15
N SER A 35 2.91 20.82 -1.09
CA SER A 35 2.27 20.03 -2.14
C SER A 35 1.73 18.80 -1.46
N MET A 36 0.45 18.88 -1.10
CA MET A 36 -0.28 17.77 -0.50
C MET A 36 -0.23 16.62 -1.49
N ILE A 37 0.40 15.51 -1.12
CA ILE A 37 0.49 14.33 -1.97
C ILE A 37 -0.93 13.88 -2.31
N ASN A 38 -1.27 13.86 -3.60
CA ASN A 38 -2.55 13.32 -4.08
C ASN A 38 -2.43 11.81 -4.20
N ARG A 39 -3.39 11.10 -3.60
CA ARG A 39 -3.43 9.65 -3.57
C ARG A 39 -4.57 9.11 -4.41
N LYS A 40 -4.39 7.93 -5.02
CA LYS A 40 -5.50 7.14 -5.58
C LYS A 40 -6.57 6.87 -4.53
N LEU A 41 -6.17 6.74 -3.29
CA LEU A 41 -7.03 6.59 -2.12
C LEU A 41 -8.04 7.74 -1.96
N ASP A 42 -7.68 8.98 -2.30
CA ASP A 42 -8.59 10.13 -2.22
C ASP A 42 -9.83 9.92 -3.12
N ASN A 43 -9.62 9.40 -4.34
CA ASN A 43 -10.70 9.08 -5.27
C ASN A 43 -11.52 7.86 -4.79
N ILE A 44 -10.87 6.86 -4.19
CA ILE A 44 -11.57 5.68 -3.63
C ILE A 44 -12.53 6.11 -2.52
N ILE A 45 -12.08 6.97 -1.60
CA ILE A 45 -12.92 7.51 -0.53
C ILE A 45 -14.09 8.32 -1.10
N ALA A 46 -13.80 9.22 -2.05
CA ALA A 46 -14.83 10.05 -2.68
C ALA A 46 -15.90 9.21 -3.40
N ASN A 47 -15.49 8.22 -4.18
CA ASN A 47 -16.38 7.30 -4.88
C ASN A 47 -17.22 6.46 -3.91
N HIS A 48 -16.63 6.00 -2.79
CA HIS A 48 -17.35 5.25 -1.78
C HIS A 48 -18.54 6.07 -1.25
N TYR A 49 -18.30 7.28 -0.77
CA TYR A 49 -19.37 8.10 -0.18
C TYR A 49 -20.35 8.67 -1.20
N ALA A 50 -19.96 8.75 -2.49
CA ALA A 50 -20.89 9.12 -3.56
C ALA A 50 -21.85 7.99 -3.95
N GLN A 51 -21.43 6.72 -3.82
CA GLN A 51 -22.18 5.57 -4.36
C GLN A 51 -22.76 4.65 -3.27
N GLN A 52 -22.24 4.67 -2.06
CA GLN A 52 -22.56 3.73 -1.00
C GLN A 52 -22.97 4.43 0.30
N SER A 53 -23.81 3.75 1.08
CA SER A 53 -24.21 4.18 2.42
C SER A 53 -23.51 3.41 3.53
N THR A 54 -22.71 2.40 3.21
CA THR A 54 -21.94 1.60 4.15
C THR A 54 -20.86 2.42 4.85
N ALA A 55 -20.43 2.01 6.02
CA ALA A 55 -19.25 2.56 6.66
C ALA A 55 -17.99 2.17 5.88
N LEU A 56 -17.01 3.07 5.79
CA LEU A 56 -15.73 2.80 5.15
C LEU A 56 -14.70 2.43 6.20
N LEU A 57 -14.08 1.26 6.06
CA LEU A 57 -12.94 0.82 6.88
C LEU A 57 -11.66 0.89 6.06
N LEU A 58 -10.69 1.67 6.52
CA LEU A 58 -9.33 1.66 5.97
C LEU A 58 -8.43 0.78 6.83
N SER A 59 -8.00 -0.35 6.28
CA SER A 59 -7.02 -1.27 6.87
C SER A 59 -5.63 -1.11 6.24
N GLY A 60 -4.62 -1.81 6.76
CA GLY A 60 -3.25 -1.81 6.23
C GLY A 60 -2.21 -1.36 7.25
N ALA A 61 -0.93 -1.39 6.85
CA ALA A 61 0.20 -1.09 7.73
C ALA A 61 0.10 0.28 8.42
N ARG A 62 0.84 0.45 9.52
CA ARG A 62 1.01 1.77 10.13
C ARG A 62 1.74 2.71 9.17
N GLN A 63 1.44 4.03 9.27
CA GLN A 63 2.10 5.11 8.54
C GLN A 63 1.84 5.16 7.01
N VAL A 64 0.92 4.34 6.46
CA VAL A 64 0.54 4.38 5.04
C VAL A 64 -0.45 5.50 4.68
N GLY A 65 -0.88 6.31 5.67
CA GLY A 65 -1.69 7.51 5.44
C GLY A 65 -3.19 7.35 5.64
N LYS A 66 -3.68 6.25 6.24
CA LYS A 66 -5.13 5.98 6.48
C LYS A 66 -5.87 7.13 7.14
N SER A 67 -5.49 7.47 8.37
CA SER A 67 -6.15 8.51 9.16
C SER A 67 -6.03 9.90 8.51
N TYR A 68 -4.89 10.17 7.86
CA TYR A 68 -4.70 11.41 7.12
C TYR A 68 -5.71 11.57 5.97
N ALA A 69 -5.91 10.52 5.17
CA ALA A 69 -6.84 10.54 4.03
C ALA A 69 -8.29 10.78 4.48
N ILE A 70 -8.73 10.09 5.57
CA ILE A 70 -10.08 10.29 6.12
C ILE A 70 -10.25 11.72 6.66
N ARG A 71 -9.27 12.23 7.42
CA ARG A 71 -9.30 13.62 7.94
C ARG A 71 -9.40 14.64 6.81
N LYS A 72 -8.53 14.50 5.79
CA LYS A 72 -8.54 15.35 4.59
C LYS A 72 -9.91 15.36 3.94
N TYR A 73 -10.47 14.18 3.66
CA TYR A 73 -11.77 14.05 3.03
C TYR A 73 -12.90 14.59 3.91
N GLY A 74 -12.93 14.23 5.18
CA GLY A 74 -13.97 14.65 6.13
C GLY A 74 -14.03 16.17 6.30
N GLN A 75 -12.87 16.80 6.48
CA GLN A 75 -12.76 18.26 6.64
C GLN A 75 -13.14 19.05 5.38
N GLN A 76 -12.95 18.45 4.19
CA GLN A 76 -13.27 19.11 2.92
C GLN A 76 -14.72 18.95 2.49
N ASN A 77 -15.37 17.84 2.88
CA ASN A 77 -16.65 17.44 2.29
C ASN A 77 -17.84 17.43 3.28
N TYR A 78 -17.58 17.59 4.59
CA TYR A 78 -18.64 17.60 5.60
C TYR A 78 -18.60 18.88 6.42
N THR A 79 -19.79 19.39 6.77
CA THR A 79 -19.94 20.57 7.65
C THR A 79 -19.43 20.28 9.06
N CYS A 80 -19.61 19.02 9.49
CA CYS A 80 -19.19 18.53 10.80
C CYS A 80 -18.33 17.27 10.62
N PHE A 81 -17.11 17.30 11.14
CA PHE A 81 -16.21 16.15 11.16
C PHE A 81 -15.85 15.84 12.63
N VAL A 82 -16.19 14.64 13.04
CA VAL A 82 -15.94 14.15 14.41
C VAL A 82 -14.95 13.00 14.33
N GLU A 83 -13.87 13.09 15.08
CA GLU A 83 -12.86 12.04 15.19
C GLU A 83 -12.77 11.56 16.64
N VAL A 84 -12.76 10.22 16.80
CA VAL A 84 -12.49 9.54 18.07
C VAL A 84 -11.33 8.58 17.84
N ASN A 85 -10.17 8.88 18.44
CA ASN A 85 -9.00 8.00 18.39
C ASN A 85 -8.88 7.19 19.67
N PHE A 86 -9.06 5.87 19.59
CA PHE A 86 -9.12 5.00 20.78
C PHE A 86 -7.79 4.82 21.51
N ILE A 87 -6.65 5.14 20.86
CA ILE A 87 -5.34 5.17 21.54
C ILE A 87 -5.17 6.46 22.35
N GLN A 88 -5.58 7.61 21.76
CA GLN A 88 -5.44 8.91 22.41
C GLN A 88 -6.53 9.17 23.45
N GLN A 89 -7.71 8.55 23.27
CA GLN A 89 -8.91 8.73 24.07
C GLN A 89 -9.45 7.38 24.54
N PRO A 90 -8.72 6.62 25.37
CA PRO A 90 -9.13 5.29 25.81
C PRO A 90 -10.45 5.28 26.59
N GLU A 91 -10.83 6.40 27.20
CA GLU A 91 -12.12 6.58 27.87
C GLU A 91 -13.31 6.49 26.90
N ALA A 92 -13.10 6.77 25.60
CA ALA A 92 -14.14 6.64 24.58
C ALA A 92 -14.65 5.20 24.43
N ILE A 93 -13.87 4.19 24.80
CA ILE A 93 -14.27 2.78 24.80
C ILE A 93 -15.53 2.56 25.65
N GLN A 94 -15.67 3.30 26.74
CA GLN A 94 -16.82 3.20 27.63
C GLN A 94 -18.14 3.67 26.98
N LEU A 95 -18.06 4.51 25.93
CA LEU A 95 -19.24 4.92 25.16
C LEU A 95 -19.96 3.70 24.58
N PHE A 96 -19.19 2.77 24.01
CA PHE A 96 -19.71 1.55 23.38
C PHE A 96 -20.20 0.53 24.41
N ARG A 97 -19.43 0.31 25.48
CA ARG A 97 -19.78 -0.67 26.52
C ARG A 97 -21.03 -0.33 27.30
N ASN A 98 -21.28 0.96 27.51
CA ASN A 98 -22.38 1.44 28.35
C ASN A 98 -23.62 1.87 27.55
N ALA A 99 -23.55 1.94 26.22
CA ALA A 99 -24.66 2.34 25.38
C ALA A 99 -25.74 1.25 25.34
N LYS A 100 -27.01 1.66 25.49
CA LYS A 100 -28.17 0.76 25.45
C LYS A 100 -28.91 0.78 24.11
N SER A 101 -28.69 1.81 23.32
CA SER A 101 -29.28 2.01 22.01
C SER A 101 -28.41 2.93 21.16
N VAL A 102 -28.66 2.99 19.83
CA VAL A 102 -27.99 3.93 18.92
C VAL A 102 -28.20 5.38 19.37
N ALA A 103 -29.42 5.74 19.77
CA ALA A 103 -29.72 7.10 20.23
C ALA A 103 -28.95 7.44 21.51
N ASP A 104 -28.86 6.51 22.50
CA ASP A 104 -28.06 6.68 23.70
C ASP A 104 -26.58 6.81 23.40
N PHE A 105 -26.05 5.98 22.46
CA PHE A 105 -24.68 6.08 22.02
C PHE A 105 -24.37 7.44 21.36
N LEU A 106 -25.20 7.90 20.42
CA LEU A 106 -25.00 9.17 19.72
C LEU A 106 -25.09 10.37 20.65
N LEU A 107 -26.00 10.33 21.65
CA LEU A 107 -26.09 11.37 22.70
C LEU A 107 -24.78 11.41 23.52
N ARG A 108 -24.29 10.25 23.96
CA ARG A 108 -23.03 10.15 24.71
C ARG A 108 -21.85 10.62 23.87
N LEU A 109 -21.78 10.23 22.59
CA LEU A 109 -20.72 10.66 21.66
C LEU A 109 -20.73 12.18 21.52
N SER A 110 -21.89 12.80 21.24
CA SER A 110 -22.02 14.26 21.10
C SER A 110 -21.57 14.99 22.38
N THR A 111 -21.91 14.44 23.56
CA THR A 111 -21.47 14.98 24.85
C THR A 111 -19.95 14.81 25.03
N PHE A 112 -19.41 13.67 24.67
CA PHE A 112 -17.97 13.36 24.78
C PHE A 112 -17.11 14.27 23.92
N VAL A 113 -17.48 14.46 22.65
CA VAL A 113 -16.75 15.32 21.71
C VAL A 113 -17.06 16.80 21.89
N GLN A 114 -18.03 17.15 22.75
CA GLN A 114 -18.48 18.52 23.02
C GLN A 114 -18.88 19.30 21.74
N GLN A 115 -19.45 18.57 20.79
CA GLN A 115 -19.83 19.09 19.48
C GLN A 115 -21.19 18.54 19.07
N PRO A 116 -22.11 19.37 18.53
CA PRO A 116 -23.37 18.88 18.02
C PRO A 116 -23.17 18.06 16.73
N LEU A 117 -23.88 16.95 16.63
CA LEU A 117 -23.92 16.12 15.46
C LEU A 117 -25.07 16.58 14.55
N VAL A 118 -24.76 16.98 13.32
CA VAL A 118 -25.76 17.45 12.33
C VAL A 118 -26.09 16.28 11.40
N LYS A 119 -27.37 15.86 11.39
CA LYS A 119 -27.85 14.74 10.58
C LYS A 119 -27.63 15.01 9.10
N GLY A 120 -27.07 14.03 8.38
CA GLY A 120 -26.74 14.11 6.96
C GLY A 120 -25.50 14.92 6.62
N GLU A 121 -24.95 15.71 7.57
CA GLU A 121 -23.83 16.61 7.34
C GLU A 121 -22.59 16.26 8.19
N THR A 122 -22.64 15.17 8.97
CA THR A 122 -21.55 14.75 9.84
C THR A 122 -20.91 13.47 9.33
N LEU A 123 -19.57 13.47 9.24
CA LEU A 123 -18.76 12.28 9.15
C LEU A 123 -18.16 11.97 10.51
N ILE A 124 -18.48 10.79 11.05
CA ILE A 124 -17.93 10.28 12.31
C ILE A 124 -16.80 9.30 11.97
N PHE A 125 -15.60 9.60 12.46
CA PHE A 125 -14.41 8.81 12.22
C PHE A 125 -13.91 8.16 13.50
N PHE A 126 -13.84 6.83 13.50
CA PHE A 126 -13.27 6.02 14.55
C PHE A 126 -11.88 5.55 14.14
N ASP A 127 -10.85 6.10 14.77
CA ASP A 127 -9.45 5.79 14.47
C ASP A 127 -8.89 4.77 15.47
N GLU A 128 -8.00 3.89 14.99
CA GLU A 128 -7.36 2.81 15.76
C GLU A 128 -8.37 1.82 16.38
N VAL A 129 -9.34 1.38 15.55
CA VAL A 129 -10.47 0.53 16.00
C VAL A 129 -10.04 -0.83 16.52
N GLN A 130 -8.81 -1.29 16.27
CA GLN A 130 -8.28 -2.51 16.88
C GLN A 130 -8.23 -2.44 18.41
N VAL A 131 -8.18 -1.25 19.00
CA VAL A 131 -8.20 -1.06 20.45
C VAL A 131 -9.62 -1.20 21.02
N CYS A 132 -10.65 -0.98 20.18
CA CYS A 132 -12.06 -1.09 20.55
C CYS A 132 -12.84 -1.95 19.55
N PRO A 133 -12.65 -3.28 19.52
CA PRO A 133 -13.32 -4.16 18.55
C PRO A 133 -14.85 -4.14 18.64
N ASP A 134 -15.41 -3.74 19.77
CA ASP A 134 -16.85 -3.60 19.99
C ASP A 134 -17.51 -2.68 18.95
N ILE A 135 -16.78 -1.69 18.40
CA ILE A 135 -17.29 -0.78 17.38
C ILE A 135 -17.80 -1.51 16.14
N LEU A 136 -17.14 -2.58 15.73
CA LEU A 136 -17.52 -3.34 14.55
C LEU A 136 -18.88 -4.02 14.69
N THR A 137 -19.26 -4.38 15.92
CA THR A 137 -20.61 -4.87 16.21
C THR A 137 -21.64 -3.74 16.12
N TRP A 138 -21.28 -2.51 16.53
CA TRP A 138 -22.15 -1.35 16.48
C TRP A 138 -22.35 -0.78 15.09
N VAL A 139 -21.37 -0.92 14.19
CA VAL A 139 -21.40 -0.34 12.83
C VAL A 139 -22.70 -0.65 12.10
N LYS A 140 -23.21 -1.89 12.18
CA LYS A 140 -24.47 -2.27 11.56
C LYS A 140 -25.61 -1.33 11.99
N PHE A 141 -25.81 -1.19 13.30
CA PHE A 141 -26.91 -0.39 13.84
C PHE A 141 -26.75 1.10 13.56
N LEU A 142 -25.49 1.58 13.56
CA LEU A 142 -25.15 2.96 13.24
C LEU A 142 -25.46 3.30 11.78
N VAL A 143 -25.10 2.42 10.87
CA VAL A 143 -25.39 2.58 9.42
C VAL A 143 -26.89 2.44 9.15
N GLU A 144 -27.58 1.48 9.78
CA GLU A 144 -29.04 1.29 9.65
C GLU A 144 -29.83 2.53 10.09
N SER A 145 -29.32 3.30 11.06
CA SER A 145 -29.99 4.54 11.50
C SER A 145 -30.04 5.60 10.39
N GLY A 146 -29.10 5.57 9.45
CA GLY A 146 -29.04 6.49 8.30
C GLY A 146 -28.79 7.96 8.66
N GLU A 147 -28.51 8.28 9.93
CA GLU A 147 -28.41 9.66 10.39
C GLU A 147 -27.06 10.31 10.05
N TYR A 148 -25.98 9.52 10.03
CA TYR A 148 -24.62 10.00 9.82
C TYR A 148 -23.83 9.08 8.87
N ARG A 149 -22.68 9.57 8.40
CA ARG A 149 -21.69 8.76 7.69
C ARG A 149 -20.59 8.34 8.64
N TYR A 150 -20.02 7.16 8.40
CA TYR A 150 -19.04 6.56 9.29
C TYR A 150 -17.78 6.15 8.51
N ALA A 151 -16.63 6.50 9.07
CA ALA A 151 -15.33 6.02 8.65
C ALA A 151 -14.63 5.33 9.83
N LEU A 152 -13.88 4.30 9.53
CA LEU A 152 -13.06 3.57 10.49
C LEU A 152 -11.65 3.41 9.96
N SER A 153 -10.66 3.42 10.83
CA SER A 153 -9.32 2.99 10.45
C SER A 153 -8.69 2.14 11.55
N GLY A 154 -7.82 1.26 11.12
CA GLY A 154 -7.04 0.46 12.05
C GLY A 154 -5.85 -0.18 11.38
N SER A 155 -4.78 -0.30 12.14
CA SER A 155 -3.65 -1.15 11.81
C SER A 155 -3.86 -2.52 12.45
N LEU A 156 -3.29 -3.59 11.88
CA LEU A 156 -3.35 -4.94 12.47
C LEU A 156 -4.77 -5.55 12.57
N LEU A 157 -5.73 -5.04 11.80
CA LEU A 157 -7.12 -5.49 11.87
C LEU A 157 -7.31 -6.95 11.45
N GLY A 158 -6.53 -7.45 10.50
CA GLY A 158 -6.63 -8.84 10.04
C GLY A 158 -6.47 -9.89 11.15
N LEU A 159 -5.77 -9.55 12.22
CA LEU A 159 -5.53 -10.45 13.35
C LEU A 159 -6.67 -10.43 14.37
N GLN A 160 -7.20 -9.25 14.65
CA GLN A 160 -8.22 -9.09 15.68
C GLN A 160 -9.63 -9.35 15.17
N LEU A 161 -9.84 -9.26 13.84
CA LEU A 161 -11.11 -9.62 13.21
C LEU A 161 -11.43 -11.12 13.34
N LYS A 162 -10.41 -11.98 13.54
CA LYS A 162 -10.61 -13.42 13.80
C LYS A 162 -11.35 -13.69 15.10
N ASP A 163 -11.23 -12.80 16.09
CA ASP A 163 -11.88 -12.91 17.40
C ASP A 163 -13.24 -12.20 17.46
N ILE A 164 -13.63 -11.46 16.41
CA ILE A 164 -14.91 -10.75 16.37
C ILE A 164 -16.02 -11.71 15.98
N ARG A 165 -17.02 -11.81 16.84
CA ARG A 165 -18.18 -12.70 16.70
C ARG A 165 -19.00 -12.49 15.41
N SER A 166 -18.91 -11.30 14.77
CA SER A 166 -19.66 -10.97 13.54
C SER A 166 -19.12 -9.71 12.89
N ILE A 167 -18.49 -9.85 11.72
CA ILE A 167 -18.26 -8.72 10.82
C ILE A 167 -19.60 -8.42 10.15
N PRO A 168 -20.13 -7.20 10.20
CA PRO A 168 -21.41 -6.86 9.61
C PRO A 168 -21.33 -6.81 8.09
N VAL A 169 -21.49 -7.96 7.44
CA VAL A 169 -21.55 -8.06 5.98
C VAL A 169 -22.65 -7.17 5.44
N GLY A 170 -22.34 -6.33 4.44
CA GLY A 170 -23.28 -5.38 3.82
C GLY A 170 -23.39 -4.01 4.50
N TYR A 171 -22.73 -3.79 5.65
CA TYR A 171 -22.72 -2.50 6.36
C TYR A 171 -21.33 -1.86 6.45
N LEU A 172 -20.29 -2.62 6.12
CA LEU A 172 -18.91 -2.21 6.17
C LEU A 172 -18.23 -2.54 4.83
N SER A 173 -17.61 -1.54 4.22
CA SER A 173 -16.76 -1.69 3.03
C SER A 173 -15.31 -1.52 3.46
N GLU A 174 -14.49 -2.54 3.24
CA GLU A 174 -13.07 -2.50 3.58
C GLU A 174 -12.23 -2.13 2.36
N VAL A 175 -11.24 -1.26 2.58
CA VAL A 175 -10.21 -0.89 1.62
C VAL A 175 -8.85 -1.04 2.29
N GLU A 176 -8.02 -1.93 1.77
CA GLU A 176 -6.63 -2.06 2.20
C GLU A 176 -5.79 -0.94 1.60
N VAL A 177 -5.03 -0.24 2.45
CA VAL A 177 -4.20 0.91 2.08
C VAL A 177 -2.74 0.51 2.08
N PHE A 178 -2.08 0.73 0.96
CA PHE A 178 -0.66 0.46 0.75
C PHE A 178 0.18 1.75 0.80
N PRO A 179 1.52 1.67 0.87
CA PRO A 179 2.40 2.79 0.55
C PRO A 179 2.06 3.39 -0.82
N LEU A 180 2.57 4.57 -1.17
CA LEU A 180 2.42 5.12 -2.52
C LEU A 180 2.97 4.12 -3.52
N ASP A 181 2.20 3.82 -4.56
CA ASP A 181 2.72 3.09 -5.72
C ASP A 181 3.63 3.99 -6.58
N PHE A 182 4.29 3.41 -7.57
CA PHE A 182 5.23 4.16 -8.40
C PHE A 182 4.55 5.29 -9.19
N GLU A 183 3.32 5.11 -9.66
CA GLU A 183 2.55 6.17 -10.34
C GLU A 183 2.26 7.35 -9.39
N GLU A 184 1.82 7.07 -8.15
CA GLU A 184 1.60 8.11 -7.13
C GLU A 184 2.89 8.85 -6.81
N PHE A 185 4.02 8.14 -6.70
CA PHE A 185 5.33 8.72 -6.44
C PHE A 185 5.78 9.65 -7.57
N VAL A 186 5.76 9.21 -8.83
CA VAL A 186 6.22 10.06 -9.95
C VAL A 186 5.33 11.28 -10.13
N ARG A 187 4.04 11.17 -9.86
CA ARG A 187 3.13 12.33 -9.81
C ARG A 187 3.49 13.30 -8.68
N ALA A 188 3.82 12.77 -7.52
CA ALA A 188 4.23 13.59 -6.36
C ALA A 188 5.54 14.37 -6.64
N VAL A 189 6.49 13.79 -7.37
CA VAL A 189 7.72 14.49 -7.78
C VAL A 189 7.55 15.39 -9.03
N GLY A 190 6.33 15.48 -9.58
CA GLY A 190 5.98 16.47 -10.60
C GLY A 190 5.89 15.95 -12.04
N VAL A 191 5.81 14.64 -12.27
CA VAL A 191 5.51 14.11 -13.61
C VAL A 191 4.05 14.40 -13.95
N GLY A 192 3.83 15.14 -15.04
CA GLY A 192 2.50 15.58 -15.48
C GLY A 192 1.68 14.49 -16.17
N ASP A 193 0.35 14.69 -16.19
CA ASP A 193 -0.61 13.74 -16.77
C ASP A 193 -0.30 13.39 -18.23
N ALA A 194 0.09 14.37 -19.05
CA ALA A 194 0.43 14.11 -20.46
C ALA A 194 1.56 13.08 -20.65
N THR A 195 2.56 13.07 -19.74
CA THR A 195 3.63 12.08 -19.77
C THR A 195 3.11 10.71 -19.33
N ILE A 196 2.30 10.67 -18.28
CA ILE A 196 1.70 9.41 -17.80
C ILE A 196 0.79 8.81 -18.87
N ASP A 197 -0.03 9.62 -19.54
CA ASP A 197 -0.92 9.18 -20.60
C ASP A 197 -0.14 8.66 -21.83
N ALA A 198 0.97 9.32 -22.19
CA ALA A 198 1.86 8.84 -23.27
C ALA A 198 2.50 7.48 -22.92
N LEU A 199 2.94 7.31 -21.66
CA LEU A 199 3.48 6.04 -21.18
C LEU A 199 2.42 4.94 -21.13
N ARG A 200 1.20 5.27 -20.72
CA ARG A 200 0.05 4.34 -20.71
C ARG A 200 -0.30 3.89 -22.13
N ASN A 201 -0.33 4.83 -23.08
CA ASN A 201 -0.56 4.50 -24.48
C ASN A 201 0.55 3.59 -25.06
N ALA A 202 1.82 3.82 -24.67
CA ALA A 202 2.94 2.95 -25.07
C ALA A 202 2.80 1.54 -24.47
N TRP A 203 2.34 1.41 -23.21
CA TRP A 203 2.03 0.14 -22.56
C TRP A 203 0.91 -0.62 -23.28
N GLU A 204 -0.21 0.05 -23.57
CA GLU A 204 -1.42 -0.57 -24.15
C GLU A 204 -1.21 -1.00 -25.61
N ASN A 205 -0.44 -0.23 -26.37
CA ASN A 205 -0.22 -0.46 -27.80
C ASN A 205 1.16 -1.03 -28.13
N HIS A 206 1.97 -1.32 -27.11
CA HIS A 206 3.31 -1.89 -27.24
C HIS A 206 4.27 -1.05 -28.11
N TYR A 207 4.20 0.28 -27.96
CA TYR A 207 5.09 1.20 -28.67
C TYR A 207 6.33 1.54 -27.85
N GLU A 208 7.45 1.77 -28.51
CA GLU A 208 8.65 2.29 -27.87
C GLU A 208 8.39 3.68 -27.25
N VAL A 209 8.89 3.87 -26.05
CA VAL A 209 8.89 5.16 -25.37
C VAL A 209 10.02 6.03 -25.93
N ASP A 210 9.79 7.33 -26.08
CA ASP A 210 10.85 8.29 -26.41
C ASP A 210 12.05 8.10 -25.48
N ALA A 211 13.27 8.07 -26.04
CA ALA A 211 14.48 7.73 -25.30
C ALA A 211 14.77 8.71 -24.13
N MET A 212 14.42 9.99 -24.26
CA MET A 212 14.60 10.97 -23.18
C MET A 212 13.63 10.71 -22.04
N ILE A 213 12.36 10.42 -22.34
CA ILE A 213 11.33 10.08 -21.36
C ILE A 213 11.71 8.76 -20.67
N HIS A 214 12.08 7.74 -21.45
CA HIS A 214 12.49 6.43 -20.94
C HIS A 214 13.63 6.54 -19.92
N ASN A 215 14.73 7.22 -20.29
CA ASN A 215 15.87 7.40 -19.40
C ASN A 215 15.51 8.18 -18.14
N LYS A 216 14.62 9.18 -18.24
CA LYS A 216 14.17 9.95 -17.09
C LYS A 216 13.31 9.10 -16.15
N MET A 217 12.44 8.26 -16.69
CA MET A 217 11.62 7.34 -15.91
C MET A 217 12.46 6.27 -15.20
N LEU A 218 13.54 5.77 -15.82
CA LEU A 218 14.49 4.88 -15.13
C LEU A 218 15.19 5.59 -13.97
N GLN A 219 15.60 6.85 -14.12
CA GLN A 219 16.17 7.64 -13.02
C GLN A 219 15.17 7.82 -11.85
N LEU A 220 13.88 8.07 -12.17
CA LEU A 220 12.84 8.18 -11.16
C LEU A 220 12.55 6.82 -10.51
N PHE A 221 12.67 5.74 -11.26
CA PHE A 221 12.56 4.39 -10.74
C PHE A 221 13.69 4.08 -9.74
N ASP A 222 14.94 4.37 -10.08
CA ASP A 222 16.08 4.21 -9.17
C ASP A 222 15.92 5.06 -7.90
N LEU A 223 15.38 6.27 -8.02
CA LEU A 223 15.05 7.12 -6.89
C LEU A 223 13.98 6.47 -6.00
N TYR A 224 12.93 5.91 -6.60
CA TYR A 224 11.86 5.25 -5.85
C TYR A 224 12.33 3.96 -5.14
N LEU A 225 13.31 3.23 -5.68
CA LEU A 225 13.93 2.10 -4.98
C LEU A 225 14.51 2.51 -3.62
N ILE A 226 14.91 3.77 -3.47
CA ILE A 226 15.54 4.28 -2.24
C ILE A 226 14.53 4.98 -1.34
N VAL A 227 13.72 5.87 -1.91
CA VAL A 227 12.73 6.66 -1.15
C VAL A 227 11.56 5.78 -0.72
N GLY A 228 11.16 4.83 -1.58
CA GLY A 228 9.96 4.02 -1.37
C GLY A 228 8.67 4.81 -1.49
N GLY A 229 7.57 4.17 -1.07
CA GLY A 229 6.23 4.75 -1.09
C GLY A 229 5.69 5.14 0.28
N MET A 230 6.47 5.05 1.37
CA MET A 230 5.99 5.48 2.68
C MET A 230 5.74 6.99 2.70
N PRO A 231 4.49 7.47 2.98
CA PRO A 231 4.14 8.88 2.82
C PRO A 231 5.09 9.86 3.54
N ALA A 232 5.55 9.51 4.75
CA ALA A 232 6.48 10.35 5.50
C ALA A 232 7.85 10.43 4.81
N ALA A 233 8.35 9.33 4.24
CA ALA A 233 9.61 9.29 3.51
C ALA A 233 9.53 10.10 2.21
N VAL A 234 8.44 9.92 1.44
CA VAL A 234 8.18 10.69 0.21
C VAL A 234 8.07 12.18 0.51
N GLN A 235 7.30 12.58 1.54
CA GLN A 235 7.17 13.98 1.93
C GLN A 235 8.51 14.58 2.35
N THR A 236 9.31 13.85 3.14
CA THR A 236 10.65 14.29 3.54
C THR A 236 11.55 14.51 2.32
N TYR A 237 11.48 13.63 1.32
CA TYR A 237 12.21 13.80 0.07
C TYR A 237 11.75 15.06 -0.68
N LEU A 238 10.44 15.26 -0.83
CA LEU A 238 9.89 16.44 -1.53
C LEU A 238 10.26 17.76 -0.86
N ASP A 239 10.32 17.78 0.47
CA ASP A 239 10.60 19.00 1.24
C ASP A 239 12.10 19.33 1.29
N SER A 240 12.98 18.33 1.29
CA SER A 240 14.42 18.52 1.58
C SER A 240 15.37 18.12 0.45
N ASN A 241 14.98 17.17 -0.41
CA ASN A 241 15.85 16.42 -1.33
C ASN A 241 17.06 15.75 -0.63
N ASP A 242 16.97 15.53 0.69
CA ASP A 242 18.04 15.00 1.52
C ASP A 242 17.79 13.51 1.83
N MET A 243 18.60 12.63 1.20
CA MET A 243 18.50 11.20 1.38
C MET A 243 18.83 10.73 2.80
N GLN A 244 19.64 11.47 3.55
CA GLN A 244 19.96 11.06 4.93
C GLN A 244 18.72 11.24 5.82
N GLN A 245 17.97 12.32 5.63
CA GLN A 245 16.70 12.52 6.34
C GLN A 245 15.68 11.48 5.95
N VAL A 246 15.56 11.11 4.67
CA VAL A 246 14.69 10.05 4.20
C VAL A 246 15.01 8.71 4.88
N ILE A 247 16.31 8.33 4.89
CA ILE A 247 16.77 7.09 5.54
C ILE A 247 16.47 7.12 7.04
N GLN A 248 16.63 8.27 7.72
CA GLN A 248 16.29 8.38 9.14
C GLN A 248 14.79 8.12 9.38
N VAL A 249 13.91 8.69 8.57
CA VAL A 249 12.46 8.44 8.64
C VAL A 249 12.14 6.96 8.43
N GLN A 250 12.77 6.32 7.45
CA GLN A 250 12.59 4.89 7.17
C GLN A 250 13.05 4.03 8.35
N GLN A 251 14.18 4.34 8.96
CA GLN A 251 14.68 3.64 10.15
C GLN A 251 13.73 3.79 11.34
N ASP A 252 13.12 4.96 11.51
CA ASP A 252 12.12 5.19 12.56
C ASP A 252 10.85 4.38 12.31
N ILE A 253 10.40 4.24 11.06
CA ILE A 253 9.27 3.37 10.68
C ILE A 253 9.60 1.90 10.98
N ILE A 254 10.77 1.40 10.59
CA ILE A 254 11.20 0.03 10.86
C ILE A 254 11.26 -0.23 12.37
N ARG A 255 11.80 0.72 13.15
CA ARG A 255 11.83 0.63 14.62
C ARG A 255 10.43 0.53 15.19
N MET A 256 9.49 1.29 14.66
CA MET A 256 8.09 1.27 15.07
C MET A 256 7.43 -0.08 14.75
N TYR A 257 7.66 -0.65 13.57
CA TYR A 257 7.17 -1.99 13.23
C TYR A 257 7.71 -3.06 14.20
N ARG A 258 8.99 -2.99 14.57
CA ARG A 258 9.57 -3.89 15.59
C ARG A 258 8.93 -3.71 16.97
N MET A 259 8.57 -2.49 17.36
CA MET A 259 7.86 -2.23 18.61
C MET A 259 6.45 -2.82 18.59
N ASP A 260 5.74 -2.73 17.47
CA ASP A 260 4.40 -3.32 17.32
C ASP A 260 4.46 -4.85 17.42
N ILE A 261 5.42 -5.48 16.75
CA ILE A 261 5.68 -6.92 16.86
C ILE A 261 5.91 -7.32 18.32
N ALA A 262 6.72 -6.52 19.05
CA ALA A 262 7.06 -6.80 20.43
C ALA A 262 5.87 -6.68 21.41
N GLN A 263 4.84 -5.90 21.07
CA GLN A 263 3.65 -5.71 21.91
C GLN A 263 2.58 -6.79 21.68
N TYR A 264 2.55 -7.40 20.51
CA TYR A 264 1.45 -8.27 20.09
C TYR A 264 1.43 -9.62 20.81
N ASP A 265 2.56 -10.32 20.88
CA ASP A 265 2.66 -11.65 21.50
C ASP A 265 3.97 -11.80 22.28
N VAL A 266 3.86 -11.83 23.59
CA VAL A 266 5.03 -11.94 24.47
C VAL A 266 5.73 -13.30 24.31
N ALA A 267 5.01 -14.36 23.94
CA ALA A 267 5.57 -15.70 23.78
C ALA A 267 6.27 -15.87 22.42
N HIS A 268 5.74 -15.25 21.35
CA HIS A 268 6.23 -15.43 19.97
C HIS A 268 6.96 -14.20 19.41
N LYS A 269 7.01 -13.09 20.14
CA LYS A 269 7.59 -11.81 19.67
C LYS A 269 8.98 -11.95 19.07
N LEU A 270 9.88 -12.69 19.68
CA LEU A 270 11.24 -12.89 19.19
C LEU A 270 11.26 -13.63 17.86
N TYR A 271 10.32 -14.53 17.68
CA TYR A 271 10.14 -15.29 16.46
C TYR A 271 9.70 -14.42 15.30
N ILE A 272 8.61 -13.67 15.49
CA ILE A 272 8.04 -12.77 14.49
C ILE A 272 9.08 -11.69 14.15
N GLN A 273 9.78 -11.15 15.15
CA GLN A 273 10.83 -10.17 14.95
C GLN A 273 12.00 -10.74 14.15
N ASN A 274 12.46 -11.97 14.45
CA ASN A 274 13.51 -12.63 13.70
C ASN A 274 13.09 -12.91 12.25
N ILE A 275 11.82 -13.29 12.00
CA ILE A 275 11.30 -13.46 10.65
C ILE A 275 11.38 -12.13 9.89
N PHE A 276 10.90 -11.03 10.49
CA PHE A 276 10.94 -9.71 9.90
C PHE A 276 12.38 -9.25 9.57
N ASP A 277 13.30 -9.43 10.52
CA ASP A 277 14.71 -9.02 10.38
C ASP A 277 15.49 -9.86 9.36
N LEU A 278 15.04 -11.10 9.08
CA LEU A 278 15.66 -11.98 8.09
C LEU A 278 15.19 -11.72 6.65
N ILE A 279 14.10 -10.97 6.42
CA ILE A 279 13.58 -10.70 5.07
C ILE A 279 14.68 -10.25 4.11
N PRO A 280 15.51 -9.21 4.41
CA PRO A 280 16.52 -8.73 3.46
C PRO A 280 17.55 -9.80 3.11
N SER A 281 17.98 -10.61 4.09
CA SER A 281 19.00 -11.64 3.88
C SER A 281 18.47 -12.84 3.10
N GLU A 282 17.21 -13.22 3.32
CA GLU A 282 16.58 -14.34 2.58
C GLU A 282 16.30 -13.95 1.11
N LEU A 283 15.89 -12.72 0.86
CA LEU A 283 15.69 -12.19 -0.50
C LEU A 283 17.01 -12.08 -1.27
N ASN A 284 18.12 -11.81 -0.58
CA ASN A 284 19.46 -11.72 -1.20
C ASN A 284 20.13 -13.09 -1.40
N ALA A 285 19.57 -14.18 -0.85
CA ALA A 285 20.08 -15.52 -1.04
C ALA A 285 19.80 -16.02 -2.46
N GLN A 286 20.66 -16.94 -2.96
CA GLN A 286 20.51 -17.55 -4.29
C GLN A 286 19.12 -18.20 -4.48
N ASN A 287 18.61 -18.85 -3.43
CA ASN A 287 17.26 -19.37 -3.38
C ASN A 287 16.44 -18.44 -2.46
N LYS A 288 15.71 -17.50 -3.02
CA LYS A 288 14.92 -16.47 -2.31
C LYS A 288 13.74 -17.01 -1.49
N ARG A 289 13.68 -18.33 -1.29
CA ARG A 289 12.67 -18.96 -0.41
C ARG A 289 12.97 -18.67 1.04
N PHE A 290 11.96 -18.30 1.78
CA PHE A 290 12.10 -18.10 3.22
C PHE A 290 12.32 -19.44 3.93
N ILE A 291 13.47 -19.58 4.63
CA ILE A 291 13.89 -20.82 5.28
C ILE A 291 13.64 -20.72 6.78
N LEU A 292 12.50 -21.23 7.25
CA LEU A 292 12.11 -21.21 8.67
C LEU A 292 13.15 -21.84 9.63
N LYS A 293 13.91 -22.84 9.19
CA LYS A 293 14.98 -23.45 9.99
C LYS A 293 16.12 -22.48 10.34
N LYS A 294 16.24 -21.34 9.67
CA LYS A 294 17.18 -20.29 10.05
C LYS A 294 16.69 -19.47 11.24
N VAL A 295 15.38 -19.41 11.44
CA VAL A 295 14.77 -18.77 12.62
C VAL A 295 14.91 -19.69 13.83
N ASP A 296 14.53 -20.97 13.69
CA ASP A 296 14.73 -22.02 14.70
C ASP A 296 14.86 -23.40 14.05
N ARG A 297 15.91 -24.15 14.44
CA ARG A 297 16.20 -25.47 13.88
C ARG A 297 15.13 -26.52 14.15
N ASN A 298 14.35 -26.35 15.22
CA ASN A 298 13.35 -27.31 15.70
C ASN A 298 11.92 -26.96 15.31
N ILE A 299 11.71 -25.85 14.59
CA ILE A 299 10.36 -25.39 14.26
C ILE A 299 9.74 -26.21 13.15
N LYS A 300 8.47 -26.56 13.34
CA LYS A 300 7.61 -27.12 12.29
C LYS A 300 6.78 -25.98 11.70
N PHE A 301 6.61 -25.98 10.37
CA PHE A 301 5.80 -24.98 9.64
C PHE A 301 4.43 -24.75 10.30
N SER A 302 3.73 -25.80 10.72
CA SER A 302 2.40 -25.70 11.34
C SER A 302 2.37 -24.87 12.66
N ARG A 303 3.51 -24.65 13.30
CA ARG A 303 3.60 -23.82 14.51
C ARG A 303 3.96 -22.37 14.22
N SER A 304 4.66 -22.11 13.12
CA SER A 304 5.10 -20.78 12.70
C SER A 304 4.20 -20.14 11.63
N GLU A 305 3.20 -20.89 11.13
CA GLU A 305 2.25 -20.35 10.13
C GLU A 305 1.56 -19.08 10.66
N ASN A 306 1.18 -19.06 11.93
CA ASN A 306 0.56 -17.89 12.54
C ASN A 306 1.52 -16.69 12.61
N ASP A 307 2.83 -16.90 12.72
CA ASP A 307 3.81 -15.81 12.93
C ASP A 307 4.04 -14.99 11.66
N PHE A 308 4.11 -15.64 10.46
CA PHE A 308 4.19 -14.84 9.22
C PHE A 308 2.83 -14.47 8.64
N VAL A 309 1.77 -15.19 8.97
CA VAL A 309 0.40 -14.70 8.76
C VAL A 309 0.21 -13.39 9.51
N TRP A 310 0.76 -13.27 10.73
CA TRP A 310 0.73 -12.01 11.47
C TRP A 310 1.42 -10.86 10.70
N LEU A 311 2.63 -11.08 10.17
CA LEU A 311 3.33 -10.04 9.41
C LEU A 311 2.58 -9.62 8.14
N ALA A 312 1.91 -10.57 7.49
CA ALA A 312 1.06 -10.30 6.34
C ALA A 312 -0.21 -9.52 6.72
N ASP A 313 -0.92 -9.98 7.76
CA ASP A 313 -2.13 -9.33 8.25
C ASP A 313 -1.85 -7.94 8.84
N ALA A 314 -0.63 -7.72 9.38
CA ALA A 314 -0.15 -6.41 9.78
C ALA A 314 0.20 -5.50 8.59
N GLY A 315 0.25 -6.04 7.39
CA GLY A 315 0.61 -5.33 6.17
C GLY A 315 2.10 -4.94 6.08
N VAL A 316 2.97 -5.52 6.93
CA VAL A 316 4.40 -5.17 6.96
C VAL A 316 5.27 -6.10 6.10
N ALA A 317 4.73 -7.25 5.68
CA ALA A 317 5.39 -8.18 4.77
C ALA A 317 4.40 -8.78 3.77
N LEU A 318 4.90 -9.18 2.59
CA LEU A 318 4.12 -9.67 1.46
C LEU A 318 4.53 -11.12 1.15
N PRO A 319 3.80 -12.12 1.66
CA PRO A 319 4.08 -13.51 1.34
C PRO A 319 3.68 -13.83 -0.10
N THR A 320 4.62 -14.38 -0.86
CA THR A 320 4.43 -14.86 -2.23
C THR A 320 4.61 -16.36 -2.25
N PHE A 321 3.55 -17.10 -2.56
CA PHE A 321 3.54 -18.56 -2.41
C PHE A 321 3.91 -19.27 -3.69
N ASN A 322 4.65 -20.39 -3.56
CA ASN A 322 4.87 -21.31 -4.67
C ASN A 322 3.56 -21.99 -5.07
N VAL A 323 3.40 -22.24 -6.37
CA VAL A 323 2.34 -23.12 -6.88
C VAL A 323 2.92 -24.44 -7.36
N GLU A 324 2.16 -25.52 -7.25
CA GLU A 324 2.58 -26.83 -7.71
C GLU A 324 2.67 -26.89 -9.23
N ALA A 325 1.72 -26.26 -9.90
CA ALA A 325 1.68 -26.09 -11.34
C ALA A 325 1.08 -24.73 -11.70
N PRO A 326 1.55 -24.04 -12.77
CA PRO A 326 0.95 -22.82 -13.31
C PRO A 326 -0.40 -23.12 -14.01
N CYS A 327 -1.39 -23.57 -13.24
CA CYS A 327 -2.74 -23.92 -13.70
C CYS A 327 -3.78 -23.14 -12.91
N MET A 328 -4.85 -22.73 -13.58
CA MET A 328 -5.96 -22.01 -12.95
C MET A 328 -6.87 -22.96 -12.17
N PRO A 329 -7.39 -22.55 -11.01
CA PRO A 329 -7.03 -21.36 -10.24
C PRO A 329 -5.71 -21.55 -9.48
N LEU A 330 -4.83 -20.54 -9.48
CA LEU A 330 -3.54 -20.59 -8.79
C LEU A 330 -3.69 -20.85 -7.28
N LEU A 331 -4.76 -20.33 -6.68
CA LEU A 331 -5.08 -20.54 -5.27
C LEU A 331 -5.17 -22.03 -4.88
N LEU A 332 -5.73 -22.88 -5.76
CA LEU A 332 -5.87 -24.30 -5.50
C LEU A 332 -4.55 -25.06 -5.61
N ASN A 333 -3.59 -24.52 -6.35
CA ASN A 333 -2.25 -25.09 -6.54
C ASN A 333 -1.21 -24.53 -5.54
N LYS A 334 -1.65 -23.68 -4.60
CA LYS A 334 -0.80 -23.00 -3.62
C LYS A 334 -0.13 -23.97 -2.65
N GLN A 335 1.19 -23.93 -2.58
CA GLN A 335 2.01 -24.66 -1.61
C GLN A 335 2.31 -23.75 -0.40
N ARG A 336 1.54 -23.90 0.69
CA ARG A 336 1.62 -23.01 1.86
C ARG A 336 2.98 -22.97 2.55
N ASN A 337 3.73 -24.07 2.51
CA ASN A 337 5.04 -24.20 3.16
C ASN A 337 6.23 -23.75 2.30
N LEU A 338 5.99 -23.30 1.08
CA LEU A 338 6.99 -22.80 0.16
C LEU A 338 6.63 -21.38 -0.27
N PHE A 339 7.33 -20.40 0.28
CA PHE A 339 7.05 -18.99 0.00
C PHE A 339 8.31 -18.14 0.00
N LYS A 340 8.25 -17.04 -0.71
CA LYS A 340 9.14 -15.87 -0.57
C LYS A 340 8.43 -14.87 0.35
N LEU A 341 9.18 -14.05 1.07
CA LEU A 341 8.62 -13.00 1.90
C LEU A 341 9.24 -11.66 1.52
N PHE A 342 8.45 -10.78 0.92
CA PHE A 342 8.88 -9.45 0.53
C PHE A 342 8.51 -8.42 1.59
N GLN A 343 9.23 -7.30 1.63
CA GLN A 343 8.90 -6.14 2.45
C GLN A 343 7.73 -5.38 1.80
N ASN A 344 6.86 -4.79 2.62
CA ASN A 344 5.72 -4.01 2.12
C ASN A 344 6.10 -2.72 1.39
N ASP A 345 7.34 -2.27 1.53
CA ASP A 345 7.86 -1.07 0.88
C ASP A 345 9.32 -1.25 0.49
N VAL A 346 9.66 -0.91 -0.75
CA VAL A 346 11.01 -1.12 -1.30
C VAL A 346 12.04 -0.20 -0.64
N GLY A 347 11.67 1.02 -0.26
CA GLY A 347 12.55 1.94 0.45
C GLY A 347 12.88 1.44 1.85
N LEU A 348 11.92 0.83 2.55
CA LEU A 348 12.16 0.16 3.83
C LEU A 348 13.09 -1.04 3.67
N LEU A 349 12.98 -1.82 2.59
CA LEU A 349 13.92 -2.89 2.28
C LEU A 349 15.33 -2.33 2.01
N ALA A 350 15.45 -1.33 1.14
CA ALA A 350 16.73 -0.71 0.80
C ALA A 350 17.43 -0.09 2.01
N CYS A 351 16.67 0.46 2.94
CA CYS A 351 17.17 1.04 4.19
C CYS A 351 17.78 -0.03 5.14
N GLN A 352 17.36 -1.28 5.03
CA GLN A 352 17.86 -2.39 5.87
C GLN A 352 19.16 -3.01 5.34
N TYR A 353 19.60 -2.69 4.14
CA TYR A 353 20.89 -3.11 3.61
C TYR A 353 22.05 -2.26 4.19
N ALA A 354 23.28 -2.68 3.90
CA ALA A 354 24.47 -1.98 4.39
C ALA A 354 24.53 -0.51 3.96
N SER A 355 25.10 0.33 4.80
CA SER A 355 25.30 1.76 4.51
C SER A 355 26.03 1.96 3.18
N GLY A 356 25.53 2.88 2.36
CA GLY A 356 26.10 3.23 1.04
C GLY A 356 25.50 2.50 -0.14
N ILE A 357 24.63 1.50 0.06
CA ILE A 357 23.94 0.84 -1.06
C ILE A 357 23.05 1.80 -1.82
N GLN A 358 22.46 2.76 -1.12
CA GLN A 358 21.61 3.80 -1.71
C GLN A 358 22.37 4.66 -2.73
N MET A 359 23.59 5.06 -2.38
CA MET A 359 24.44 5.83 -3.30
C MET A 359 24.87 5.00 -4.51
N LYS A 360 25.13 3.72 -4.30
CA LYS A 360 25.45 2.79 -5.39
C LYS A 360 24.28 2.61 -6.36
N ILE A 361 23.04 2.53 -5.83
CA ILE A 361 21.82 2.49 -6.64
C ILE A 361 21.72 3.74 -7.51
N LEU A 362 21.85 4.95 -6.92
CA LEU A 362 21.78 6.21 -7.66
C LEU A 362 22.91 6.37 -8.71
N ASN A 363 24.07 5.78 -8.45
CA ASN A 363 25.20 5.80 -9.39
C ASN A 363 25.09 4.74 -10.48
N GLY A 364 24.09 3.86 -10.45
CA GLY A 364 23.93 2.76 -11.39
C GLY A 364 25.06 1.72 -11.31
N GLU A 365 25.66 1.53 -10.11
CA GLU A 365 26.74 0.55 -9.91
C GLU A 365 26.20 -0.88 -10.03
N THR A 366 26.88 -1.72 -10.81
CA THR A 366 26.40 -3.05 -11.21
C THR A 366 26.83 -4.19 -10.28
N ASP A 367 27.57 -3.89 -9.21
CA ASP A 367 28.09 -4.89 -8.25
C ASP A 367 27.06 -5.25 -7.14
N ILE A 368 25.87 -4.68 -7.18
CA ILE A 368 24.78 -4.95 -6.25
C ILE A 368 23.86 -6.03 -6.83
N ASN A 369 23.35 -6.91 -5.96
CA ASN A 369 22.24 -7.80 -6.34
C ASN A 369 20.91 -7.04 -6.38
N PHE A 370 20.70 -6.27 -7.45
CA PHE A 370 19.45 -5.53 -7.66
C PHE A 370 18.24 -6.44 -7.83
N GLY A 371 18.42 -7.71 -8.19
CA GLY A 371 17.32 -8.63 -8.44
C GLY A 371 16.36 -8.74 -7.26
N ALA A 372 16.88 -8.78 -6.01
CA ALA A 372 16.04 -8.84 -4.81
C ALA A 372 15.22 -7.55 -4.60
N ILE A 373 15.83 -6.38 -4.84
CA ILE A 373 15.19 -5.07 -4.68
C ILE A 373 14.11 -4.87 -5.76
N TYR A 374 14.42 -5.23 -7.03
CA TYR A 374 13.49 -5.14 -8.14
C TYR A 374 12.28 -6.07 -7.95
N GLU A 375 12.51 -7.34 -7.55
CA GLU A 375 11.42 -8.26 -7.25
C GLU A 375 10.56 -7.77 -6.07
N ASN A 376 11.17 -7.16 -5.05
CA ASN A 376 10.40 -6.59 -3.94
C ASN A 376 9.48 -5.46 -4.41
N LEU A 377 9.99 -4.57 -5.27
CA LEU A 377 9.17 -3.50 -5.84
C LEU A 377 8.02 -4.09 -6.67
N VAL A 378 8.29 -5.07 -7.52
CA VAL A 378 7.25 -5.71 -8.34
C VAL A 378 6.20 -6.40 -7.45
N ALA A 379 6.61 -7.07 -6.37
CA ALA A 379 5.68 -7.66 -5.40
C ALA A 379 4.78 -6.59 -4.73
N GLN A 380 5.38 -5.46 -4.33
CA GLN A 380 4.67 -4.32 -3.75
C GLN A 380 3.64 -3.74 -4.72
N GLU A 381 4.03 -3.46 -5.98
CA GLU A 381 3.14 -2.93 -7.01
C GLU A 381 1.99 -3.90 -7.32
N LEU A 382 2.29 -5.17 -7.57
CA LEU A 382 1.27 -6.19 -7.83
C LEU A 382 0.25 -6.28 -6.68
N LYS A 383 0.73 -6.27 -5.43
CA LYS A 383 -0.14 -6.33 -4.27
C LYS A 383 -1.01 -5.08 -4.15
N ALA A 384 -0.43 -3.89 -4.29
CA ALA A 384 -1.16 -2.61 -4.27
C ALA A 384 -2.19 -2.52 -5.41
N HIS A 385 -1.92 -3.16 -6.54
CA HIS A 385 -2.79 -3.24 -7.70
C HIS A 385 -3.84 -4.36 -7.62
N GLY A 386 -3.95 -5.05 -6.47
CA GLY A 386 -5.02 -5.99 -6.17
C GLY A 386 -4.78 -7.43 -6.61
N TYR A 387 -3.55 -7.78 -6.95
CA TYR A 387 -3.18 -9.17 -7.26
C TYR A 387 -2.81 -9.95 -6.01
N ASP A 388 -3.14 -11.24 -6.02
CA ASP A 388 -2.54 -12.22 -5.13
C ASP A 388 -1.16 -12.64 -5.66
N LEU A 389 -0.20 -12.83 -4.75
CA LEU A 389 1.19 -13.05 -5.13
C LEU A 389 1.50 -14.55 -5.17
N TYR A 390 1.86 -15.03 -6.35
CA TYR A 390 2.33 -16.40 -6.58
C TYR A 390 3.63 -16.39 -7.37
N TYR A 391 4.44 -17.44 -7.19
CA TYR A 391 5.59 -17.75 -8.02
C TYR A 391 5.60 -19.24 -8.36
N TYR A 392 6.41 -19.64 -9.32
CA TYR A 392 6.61 -21.05 -9.63
C TYR A 392 8.08 -21.41 -9.56
N ASN A 393 8.38 -22.54 -8.93
CA ASN A 393 9.75 -23.06 -8.92
C ASN A 393 9.75 -24.59 -8.84
N SER A 394 10.34 -25.22 -9.83
CA SER A 394 10.53 -26.66 -9.87
C SER A 394 11.90 -27.05 -10.42
N LYS A 395 12.36 -28.26 -10.10
CA LYS A 395 13.63 -28.79 -10.62
C LYS A 395 13.61 -28.97 -12.14
N LYS A 396 12.43 -29.27 -12.74
CA LYS A 396 12.28 -29.59 -14.16
C LYS A 396 12.24 -28.33 -15.04
N TYR A 397 11.47 -27.34 -14.61
CA TYR A 397 11.16 -26.17 -15.44
C TYR A 397 11.94 -24.92 -15.01
N GLY A 398 12.47 -24.90 -13.78
CA GLY A 398 13.14 -23.73 -13.20
C GLY A 398 12.17 -22.83 -12.46
N GLU A 399 12.48 -21.53 -12.36
CA GLU A 399 11.76 -20.54 -11.59
C GLU A 399 11.11 -19.50 -12.50
N LEU A 400 9.86 -19.10 -12.18
CA LEU A 400 9.17 -17.91 -12.67
C LEU A 400 8.97 -16.97 -11.49
N ASP A 401 9.38 -15.72 -11.60
CA ASP A 401 9.43 -14.77 -10.48
C ASP A 401 8.03 -14.47 -9.92
N PHE A 402 7.04 -14.21 -10.81
CA PHE A 402 5.65 -14.04 -10.41
C PHE A 402 4.68 -14.68 -11.40
N LEU A 403 3.54 -15.12 -10.88
CA LEU A 403 2.37 -15.53 -11.63
C LEU A 403 1.15 -14.76 -11.16
N ILE A 404 0.36 -14.25 -12.07
CA ILE A 404 -0.90 -13.57 -11.79
C ILE A 404 -2.04 -14.18 -12.62
N GLU A 405 -3.26 -14.03 -12.11
CA GLU A 405 -4.49 -14.35 -12.85
C GLU A 405 -5.11 -13.04 -13.35
N GLU A 406 -5.20 -12.89 -14.65
CA GLU A 406 -5.80 -11.73 -15.29
C GLU A 406 -6.73 -12.16 -16.43
N ASN A 407 -8.00 -11.71 -16.40
CA ASN A 407 -9.02 -11.98 -17.42
C ASN A 407 -9.20 -13.48 -17.76
N GLY A 408 -9.09 -14.38 -16.77
CA GLY A 408 -9.23 -15.81 -16.96
C GLY A 408 -8.01 -16.51 -17.56
N GLU A 409 -6.86 -15.85 -17.57
CA GLU A 409 -5.58 -16.38 -18.05
C GLU A 409 -4.50 -16.27 -16.98
N ILE A 410 -3.47 -17.11 -17.06
CA ILE A 410 -2.26 -16.98 -16.24
C ILE A 410 -1.23 -16.16 -17.05
N TRP A 411 -0.72 -15.10 -16.42
CA TRP A 411 0.39 -14.33 -16.93
C TRP A 411 1.63 -14.62 -16.08
N ALA A 412 2.75 -14.89 -16.75
CA ALA A 412 4.05 -15.02 -16.09
C ALA A 412 4.81 -13.71 -16.18
N ILE A 413 5.42 -13.29 -15.08
CA ILE A 413 6.21 -12.07 -14.99
C ILE A 413 7.62 -12.45 -14.54
N GLU A 414 8.62 -12.08 -15.36
CA GLU A 414 10.04 -12.19 -15.05
C GLU A 414 10.61 -10.81 -14.78
N VAL A 415 11.48 -10.69 -13.80
CA VAL A 415 12.08 -9.43 -13.37
C VAL A 415 13.59 -9.47 -13.62
N LYS A 416 14.09 -8.58 -14.47
CA LYS A 416 15.49 -8.54 -14.90
C LYS A 416 16.10 -7.16 -14.60
N SER A 417 17.02 -7.11 -13.66
CA SER A 417 17.74 -5.88 -13.28
C SER A 417 19.05 -5.65 -14.06
N GLY A 418 19.48 -6.62 -14.88
CA GLY A 418 20.75 -6.58 -15.59
C GLY A 418 20.61 -6.53 -17.11
N LYS A 419 21.76 -6.43 -17.80
CA LYS A 419 21.82 -6.38 -19.29
C LYS A 419 21.44 -7.69 -19.96
N SER A 420 21.46 -8.83 -19.24
CA SER A 420 21.15 -10.17 -19.79
C SER A 420 19.66 -10.52 -19.66
N TYR A 421 18.77 -9.58 -19.94
CA TYR A 421 17.33 -9.72 -19.75
C TYR A 421 16.68 -10.73 -20.73
N ARG A 422 17.31 -11.06 -21.86
CA ARG A 422 16.81 -12.06 -22.83
C ARG A 422 17.04 -13.52 -22.39
N ASN A 423 17.75 -13.76 -21.28
CA ASN A 423 17.96 -15.10 -20.76
C ASN A 423 16.84 -15.50 -19.79
N HIS A 424 15.82 -16.18 -20.30
CA HIS A 424 14.62 -16.62 -19.57
C HIS A 424 14.20 -18.05 -19.95
N ASN A 425 15.16 -18.98 -19.91
CA ASN A 425 14.92 -20.39 -20.27
C ASN A 425 13.76 -21.05 -19.50
N SER A 426 13.53 -20.67 -18.23
CA SER A 426 12.42 -21.18 -17.43
C SER A 426 11.07 -20.72 -17.99
N LEU A 427 10.98 -19.45 -18.38
CA LEU A 427 9.77 -18.86 -18.95
C LEU A 427 9.38 -19.58 -20.24
N SER A 428 10.32 -19.71 -21.19
CA SER A 428 10.09 -20.41 -22.45
C SER A 428 9.63 -21.86 -22.22
N LYS A 429 10.29 -22.60 -21.32
CA LYS A 429 9.89 -23.98 -20.99
C LYS A 429 8.47 -24.06 -20.43
N CYS A 430 8.05 -23.10 -19.62
CA CYS A 430 6.71 -23.08 -19.05
C CYS A 430 5.64 -22.69 -20.08
N MET A 431 5.95 -21.75 -20.98
CA MET A 431 5.03 -21.35 -22.06
C MET A 431 4.74 -22.49 -23.06
N PHE A 432 5.75 -23.28 -23.39
CA PHE A 432 5.60 -24.43 -24.30
C PHE A 432 5.14 -25.72 -23.62
N CYS A 433 4.77 -25.67 -22.34
CA CYS A 433 4.25 -26.84 -21.64
C CYS A 433 2.72 -26.91 -21.78
N ASP A 434 2.22 -27.93 -22.47
CA ASP A 434 0.78 -28.12 -22.71
C ASP A 434 -0.03 -28.30 -21.42
N GLU A 435 0.60 -28.78 -20.35
CA GLU A 435 -0.03 -28.95 -19.04
C GLU A 435 -0.20 -27.63 -18.26
N PHE A 436 0.50 -26.57 -18.69
CA PHE A 436 0.48 -25.27 -18.02
C PHE A 436 -0.42 -24.28 -18.77
N HIS A 437 -1.07 -23.40 -18.02
CA HIS A 437 -2.01 -22.44 -18.61
C HIS A 437 -1.39 -21.03 -18.76
N VAL A 438 -0.07 -20.95 -18.93
CA VAL A 438 0.63 -19.67 -19.14
C VAL A 438 0.34 -19.19 -20.56
N LYS A 439 -0.45 -18.13 -20.69
CA LYS A 439 -0.88 -17.57 -21.98
C LYS A 439 -0.15 -16.31 -22.37
N ARG A 440 0.35 -15.55 -21.42
CA ARG A 440 1.08 -14.31 -21.64
C ARG A 440 2.30 -14.24 -20.75
N SER A 441 3.33 -13.57 -21.26
CA SER A 441 4.58 -13.41 -20.54
C SER A 441 5.07 -11.97 -20.65
N ILE A 442 5.46 -11.42 -19.52
CA ILE A 442 6.04 -10.09 -19.40
C ILE A 442 7.43 -10.23 -18.80
N VAL A 443 8.43 -9.66 -19.47
CA VAL A 443 9.77 -9.48 -18.92
C VAL A 443 9.94 -8.01 -18.58
N LEU A 444 9.95 -7.71 -17.29
CA LEU A 444 10.23 -6.37 -16.79
C LEU A 444 11.74 -6.14 -16.72
N CYS A 445 12.23 -5.17 -17.46
CA CYS A 445 13.67 -4.90 -17.62
C CYS A 445 13.97 -3.40 -17.76
N ASN A 446 15.25 -3.05 -17.90
CA ASN A 446 15.65 -1.65 -18.09
C ASN A 446 15.71 -1.24 -19.57
N ASP A 447 15.32 -2.12 -20.49
CA ASP A 447 15.23 -1.81 -21.91
C ASP A 447 13.85 -1.25 -22.29
N ASN A 448 13.72 -0.70 -23.51
CA ASN A 448 12.49 -0.11 -24.00
C ASN A 448 11.45 -1.19 -24.38
N VAL A 449 10.23 -0.75 -24.67
CA VAL A 449 9.11 -1.63 -25.06
C VAL A 449 9.44 -2.34 -26.37
N HIS A 450 9.33 -3.66 -26.38
CA HIS A 450 9.32 -4.47 -27.60
C HIS A 450 8.63 -5.82 -27.36
N VAL A 451 8.21 -6.49 -28.43
CA VAL A 451 7.57 -7.82 -28.37
C VAL A 451 8.37 -8.76 -29.26
N GLU A 452 8.75 -9.92 -28.73
CA GLU A 452 9.49 -10.96 -29.45
C GLU A 452 8.99 -12.34 -28.98
N ASP A 453 8.64 -13.25 -29.89
CA ASP A 453 8.20 -14.62 -29.60
C ASP A 453 7.06 -14.71 -28.52
N ASP A 454 6.03 -13.88 -28.63
CA ASP A 454 4.91 -13.76 -27.69
C ASP A 454 5.30 -13.32 -26.27
N ILE A 455 6.52 -12.86 -26.08
CA ILE A 455 7.00 -12.27 -24.84
C ILE A 455 7.00 -10.74 -24.97
N MET A 456 6.35 -10.08 -24.02
CA MET A 456 6.34 -8.62 -23.93
C MET A 456 7.50 -8.16 -23.04
N TYR A 457 8.48 -7.49 -23.62
CA TYR A 457 9.54 -6.82 -22.87
C TYR A 457 9.10 -5.40 -22.57
N MET A 458 9.01 -5.09 -21.28
CA MET A 458 8.50 -3.81 -20.82
C MET A 458 9.50 -3.15 -19.87
N PRO A 459 9.71 -1.82 -20.01
CA PRO A 459 10.46 -1.08 -19.00
C PRO A 459 9.93 -1.36 -17.61
N ILE A 460 10.81 -1.61 -16.65
CA ILE A 460 10.43 -2.00 -15.28
C ILE A 460 9.45 -1.01 -14.63
N TYR A 461 9.58 0.27 -14.91
CA TYR A 461 8.69 1.30 -14.37
C TYR A 461 7.25 1.19 -14.91
N MET A 462 7.01 0.47 -16.00
CA MET A 462 5.67 0.27 -16.56
C MET A 462 4.82 -0.71 -15.76
N ILE A 463 5.38 -1.39 -14.75
CA ILE A 463 4.61 -2.17 -13.78
C ILE A 463 3.46 -1.34 -13.17
N MET A 464 3.59 -0.01 -13.09
CA MET A 464 2.56 0.89 -12.59
C MET A 464 1.23 0.82 -13.37
N PHE A 465 1.24 0.29 -14.61
CA PHE A 465 0.05 0.15 -15.44
C PHE A 465 -0.58 -1.25 -15.36
N LEU A 466 0.12 -2.23 -14.80
CA LEU A 466 -0.43 -3.56 -14.58
C LEU A 466 -1.34 -3.54 -13.35
N GLN A 467 -2.61 -3.25 -13.58
CA GLN A 467 -3.63 -3.15 -12.55
C GLN A 467 -4.72 -4.19 -12.78
N ARG A 468 -5.13 -4.89 -11.74
CA ARG A 468 -6.23 -5.86 -11.85
C ARG A 468 -7.52 -5.12 -12.17
N HIS A 469 -7.99 -5.30 -13.38
CA HIS A 469 -9.27 -4.75 -13.80
C HIS A 469 -10.39 -5.61 -13.18
N ARG A 470 -10.95 -5.14 -12.07
CA ARG A 470 -12.25 -5.65 -11.62
C ARG A 470 -13.32 -5.15 -12.62
N ARG A 471 -13.29 -5.65 -13.86
CA ARG A 471 -14.43 -5.49 -14.76
C ARG A 471 -15.58 -6.25 -14.14
N MET A 472 -16.39 -5.57 -13.36
CA MET A 472 -17.79 -5.96 -13.22
C MET A 472 -18.48 -5.64 -14.57
N GLU A 473 -18.20 -6.45 -15.59
CA GLU A 473 -19.17 -6.54 -16.67
C GLU A 473 -20.47 -6.92 -15.97
N GLN A 474 -21.52 -6.12 -16.19
CA GLN A 474 -22.83 -6.47 -15.67
C GLN A 474 -23.22 -7.79 -16.33
N MET A 475 -22.90 -8.91 -15.70
CA MET A 475 -23.40 -10.22 -16.11
C MET A 475 -24.89 -10.28 -15.76
N ILE A 476 -25.71 -9.64 -16.61
CA ILE A 476 -27.17 -9.76 -16.51
C ILE A 476 -27.54 -11.06 -17.21
N TYR A 477 -27.70 -12.12 -16.47
CA TYR A 477 -28.25 -13.37 -16.97
C TYR A 477 -29.70 -13.51 -16.49
N LYS A 478 -30.64 -13.41 -17.42
CA LYS A 478 -32.06 -13.67 -17.15
C LYS A 478 -32.45 -15.01 -17.73
N VAL A 479 -32.90 -15.91 -16.89
CA VAL A 479 -33.56 -17.13 -17.34
C VAL A 479 -34.96 -16.78 -17.80
N ASP A 480 -35.31 -17.18 -19.02
CA ASP A 480 -36.69 -17.06 -19.50
C ASP A 480 -37.50 -18.23 -18.91
N ILE A 481 -38.37 -17.91 -17.97
CA ILE A 481 -39.24 -18.88 -17.30
C ILE A 481 -40.65 -18.94 -17.92
N ARG A 482 -40.87 -18.25 -19.07
CA ARG A 482 -42.17 -18.32 -19.78
C ARG A 482 -42.31 -19.70 -20.38
N GLY A 483 -43.29 -20.45 -19.90
CA GLY A 483 -43.60 -21.82 -20.35
C GLY A 483 -43.39 -22.92 -19.31
N LEU A 484 -42.95 -22.53 -18.09
CA LEU A 484 -43.06 -23.31 -16.89
C LEU A 484 -44.38 -22.96 -16.20
#